data_4e165e112fadc80081e575a2d30b5106
#
_entry.id   4e165e112fadc80081e575a2d30b5106
#
_cell.length_a   1.000
_cell.length_b   1.000
_cell.length_c   1.000
_cell.angle_alpha   90.00
_cell.angle_beta   90.00
_cell.angle_gamma   90.00
#
_symmetry.space_group_name_H-M   'P 1'
#
loop_
_entity.id
_entity.type
_entity.pdbx_description
1 polymer ?
#
loop_
_entity_poly.entity_id
_entity_poly.type
_entity_poly.pdbx_seq_one_letter_code
_entity_poly.pdbx_strand_id
1 'polypeptide(L)'
;LCFKYIMGKVLEIGITNTKGSQIDRVKQVQALKGKGLVDDRKFRENNEKHCQITLIEIENINYFNKISKSNIPAVEFRRNIITENIALNDLVGKEFFVGKVKLKAHDLCRPCKYLQEKLKQRNFVKEFFHKGGLRCEILSSGKIFIGDAVK
;
A
#
# COMPACT_ATOMS: atom_id res chain seq x y z
N LEU A 1 4.70 25.61 -23.08
CA LEU A 1 3.84 24.55 -22.52
C LEU A 1 4.61 23.78 -21.46
N CYS A 2 4.41 24.17 -20.20
CA CYS A 2 4.95 23.40 -19.08
C CYS A 2 4.06 22.18 -18.85
N PHE A 3 4.54 21.02 -19.28
CA PHE A 3 3.97 19.77 -18.79
C PHE A 3 4.41 19.60 -17.32
N LYS A 4 3.50 19.84 -16.38
CA LYS A 4 3.72 19.40 -15.02
C LYS A 4 3.66 17.88 -15.03
N TYR A 5 4.81 17.23 -14.90
CA TYR A 5 4.86 15.81 -14.57
C TYR A 5 4.23 15.62 -13.20
N ILE A 6 3.05 14.99 -13.18
CA ILE A 6 2.43 14.56 -11.93
C ILE A 6 3.19 13.31 -11.51
N MET A 7 4.02 13.43 -10.49
CA MET A 7 4.77 12.30 -9.93
C MET A 7 3.92 11.55 -8.92
N GLY A 8 4.08 10.22 -8.87
CA GLY A 8 3.56 9.42 -7.77
C GLY A 8 4.14 9.88 -6.44
N LYS A 9 3.31 9.89 -5.41
CA LYS A 9 3.71 10.35 -4.06
C LYS A 9 3.14 9.45 -2.99
N VAL A 10 3.86 9.38 -1.86
CA VAL A 10 3.36 8.80 -0.62
C VAL A 10 2.47 9.83 0.07
N LEU A 11 1.18 9.50 0.25
CA LEU A 11 0.22 10.34 0.97
C LEU A 11 0.15 10.03 2.45
N GLU A 12 0.08 8.75 2.80
CA GLU A 12 -0.06 8.28 4.18
C GLU A 12 0.76 7.02 4.37
N ILE A 13 1.18 6.80 5.62
CA ILE A 13 1.89 5.60 6.06
C ILE A 13 1.16 5.03 7.26
N GLY A 14 0.82 3.73 7.19
CA GLY A 14 0.14 3.02 8.26
C GLY A 14 0.92 1.80 8.72
N ILE A 15 1.08 1.68 10.02
CA ILE A 15 1.69 0.51 10.67
C ILE A 15 0.87 0.10 11.89
N THR A 16 0.99 -1.14 12.28
CA THR A 16 0.50 -1.62 13.58
C THR A 16 1.40 -2.75 14.05
N ASN A 17 1.76 -2.74 15.32
CA ASN A 17 2.60 -3.78 15.90
C ASN A 17 1.85 -5.06 16.27
N THR A 18 0.52 -5.06 16.24
CA THR A 18 -0.31 -6.20 16.61
C THR A 18 -1.32 -6.51 15.51
N LYS A 19 -1.43 -7.80 15.12
CA LYS A 19 -2.42 -8.25 14.13
C LYS A 19 -3.83 -7.93 14.62
N GLY A 20 -4.64 -7.32 13.75
CA GLY A 20 -6.03 -6.97 14.02
C GLY A 20 -6.22 -5.69 14.83
N SER A 21 -5.14 -5.08 15.34
CA SER A 21 -5.22 -3.80 16.05
C SER A 21 -5.42 -2.64 15.10
N GLN A 22 -5.76 -1.48 15.67
CA GLN A 22 -5.87 -0.23 14.95
C GLN A 22 -4.54 0.10 14.24
N ILE A 23 -4.65 0.61 13.02
CA ILE A 23 -3.50 1.07 12.25
C ILE A 23 -3.13 2.47 12.72
N ASP A 24 -1.87 2.67 13.07
CA ASP A 24 -1.32 3.96 13.43
C ASP A 24 -0.78 4.67 12.18
N ARG A 25 -1.18 5.93 12.02
CA ARG A 25 -0.65 6.81 10.97
C ARG A 25 0.65 7.41 11.45
N VAL A 26 1.71 7.23 10.67
CA VAL A 26 3.03 7.76 11.00
C VAL A 26 3.55 8.65 9.88
N LYS A 27 4.44 9.60 10.19
CA LYS A 27 5.02 10.50 9.20
C LYS A 27 6.20 9.89 8.46
N GLN A 28 6.83 8.90 9.07
CA GLN A 28 7.98 8.20 8.51
C GLN A 28 8.03 6.78 9.06
N VAL A 29 8.70 5.90 8.33
CA VAL A 29 8.90 4.52 8.75
C VAL A 29 10.24 4.02 8.26
N GLN A 30 10.88 3.15 9.04
CA GLN A 30 12.13 2.49 8.67
C GLN A 30 11.83 1.18 7.94
N ALA A 31 12.26 1.07 6.68
CA ALA A 31 12.19 -0.16 5.91
C ALA A 31 13.53 -0.89 5.99
N LEU A 32 13.51 -2.20 6.25
CA LEU A 32 14.70 -3.04 6.31
C LEU A 32 14.65 -4.12 5.25
N LYS A 33 15.71 -4.20 4.45
CA LYS A 33 15.86 -5.17 3.37
C LYS A 33 15.58 -6.59 3.86
N GLY A 34 14.67 -7.29 3.18
CA GLY A 34 14.33 -8.68 3.46
C GLY A 34 13.52 -8.92 4.72
N LYS A 35 13.12 -7.87 5.44
CA LYS A 35 12.47 -7.99 6.75
C LYS A 35 11.09 -7.36 6.83
N GLY A 36 10.95 -6.11 6.43
CA GLY A 36 9.71 -5.37 6.52
C GLY A 36 9.89 -3.97 7.11
N LEU A 37 8.79 -3.41 7.60
CA LEU A 37 8.77 -2.11 8.26
C LEU A 37 8.93 -2.30 9.78
N VAL A 38 9.85 -1.54 10.36
CA VAL A 38 10.07 -1.56 11.82
C VAL A 38 8.79 -1.15 12.54
N ASP A 39 8.45 -1.89 13.59
CA ASP A 39 7.23 -1.72 14.40
C ASP A 39 5.93 -2.11 13.70
N ASP A 40 6.00 -2.73 12.52
CA ASP A 40 4.83 -3.29 11.86
C ASP A 40 4.70 -4.80 12.14
N ARG A 41 3.46 -5.28 12.26
CA ARG A 41 3.15 -6.68 12.57
C ARG A 41 3.69 -7.69 11.57
N LYS A 42 3.94 -7.28 10.35
CA LYS A 42 4.46 -8.13 9.28
C LYS A 42 5.99 -8.26 9.29
N PHE A 43 6.67 -7.49 10.14
CA PHE A 43 8.12 -7.53 10.26
C PHE A 43 8.59 -8.91 10.74
N ARG A 44 9.57 -9.49 10.05
CA ARG A 44 10.25 -10.73 10.42
C ARG A 44 11.72 -10.63 10.07
N GLU A 45 12.59 -11.22 10.90
CA GLU A 45 14.04 -11.27 10.62
C GLU A 45 14.35 -11.97 9.31
N ASN A 46 13.55 -12.96 8.94
CA ASN A 46 13.62 -13.71 7.69
C ASN A 46 12.21 -13.74 7.08
N ASN A 47 11.88 -12.75 6.26
CA ASN A 47 10.51 -12.57 5.78
C ASN A 47 10.34 -13.04 4.34
N GLU A 48 9.15 -13.56 4.04
CA GLU A 48 8.78 -13.93 2.68
C GLU A 48 8.78 -12.70 1.77
N LYS A 49 9.21 -12.91 0.51
CA LYS A 49 9.40 -11.81 -0.44
C LYS A 49 8.15 -10.98 -0.70
N HIS A 50 6.97 -11.60 -0.70
CA HIS A 50 5.70 -10.92 -0.96
C HIS A 50 4.98 -10.39 0.30
N CYS A 51 5.64 -10.46 1.47
CA CYS A 51 5.01 -10.11 2.75
C CYS A 51 5.68 -8.94 3.48
N GLN A 52 6.58 -8.21 2.83
CA GLN A 52 7.42 -7.24 3.55
C GLN A 52 6.80 -5.85 3.64
N ILE A 53 6.13 -5.40 2.59
CA ILE A 53 5.47 -4.09 2.55
C ILE A 53 4.30 -4.13 1.56
N THR A 54 3.24 -3.39 1.86
CA THR A 54 2.06 -3.29 1.00
C THR A 54 1.77 -1.84 0.63
N LEU A 55 1.29 -1.63 -0.60
CA LEU A 55 0.91 -0.32 -1.12
C LEU A 55 -0.51 -0.34 -1.66
N ILE A 56 -1.21 0.79 -1.61
CA ILE A 56 -2.53 0.96 -2.24
C ILE A 56 -2.68 2.39 -2.75
N GLU A 57 -3.39 2.56 -3.87
CA GLU A 57 -3.70 3.85 -4.46
C GLU A 57 -4.86 4.53 -3.75
N ILE A 58 -4.70 5.80 -3.39
CA ILE A 58 -5.81 6.61 -2.83
C ILE A 58 -6.99 6.69 -3.81
N GLU A 59 -6.72 6.73 -5.11
CA GLU A 59 -7.74 6.76 -6.16
C GLU A 59 -8.67 5.54 -6.06
N ASN A 60 -8.12 4.36 -5.78
CA ASN A 60 -8.91 3.14 -5.60
C ASN A 60 -9.72 3.14 -4.30
N ILE A 61 -9.16 3.70 -3.23
CA ILE A 61 -9.87 3.89 -1.96
C ILE A 61 -11.06 4.83 -2.14
N ASN A 62 -10.84 5.96 -2.80
CA ASN A 62 -11.89 6.93 -3.08
C ASN A 62 -12.99 6.35 -3.97
N TYR A 63 -12.61 5.58 -4.98
CA TYR A 63 -13.55 4.87 -5.84
C TYR A 63 -14.42 3.90 -5.04
N PHE A 64 -13.79 3.07 -4.19
CA PHE A 64 -14.51 2.15 -3.32
C PHE A 64 -15.52 2.90 -2.41
N ASN A 65 -15.07 3.95 -1.74
CA ASN A 65 -15.94 4.73 -0.86
C ASN A 65 -17.13 5.34 -1.62
N LYS A 66 -16.89 5.80 -2.85
CA LYS A 66 -17.94 6.36 -3.70
C LYS A 66 -18.99 5.33 -4.07
N ILE A 67 -18.59 4.17 -4.59
CA ILE A 67 -19.54 3.14 -5.05
C ILE A 67 -20.25 2.42 -3.90
N SER A 68 -19.60 2.26 -2.75
CA SER A 68 -20.17 1.62 -1.56
C SER A 68 -20.93 2.60 -0.68
N LYS A 69 -20.93 3.90 -1.01
CA LYS A 69 -21.48 4.99 -0.18
C LYS A 69 -20.93 4.94 1.24
N SER A 70 -19.64 4.64 1.36
CA SER A 70 -18.90 4.55 2.62
C SER A 70 -17.95 5.72 2.76
N ASN A 71 -17.40 5.90 3.96
CA ASN A 71 -16.41 6.92 4.26
C ASN A 71 -15.30 6.31 5.11
N ILE A 72 -14.68 5.25 4.59
CA ILE A 72 -13.65 4.48 5.29
C ILE A 72 -12.33 5.24 5.17
N PRO A 73 -11.67 5.59 6.30
CA PRO A 73 -10.34 6.20 6.27
C PRO A 73 -9.33 5.32 5.54
N ALA A 74 -8.40 5.94 4.82
CA ALA A 74 -7.45 5.24 3.97
C ALA A 74 -6.65 4.17 4.72
N VAL A 75 -6.18 4.47 5.93
CA VAL A 75 -5.38 3.53 6.73
C VAL A 75 -6.15 2.28 7.16
N GLU A 76 -7.48 2.33 7.21
CA GLU A 76 -8.31 1.17 7.56
C GLU A 76 -8.39 0.12 6.44
N PHE A 77 -7.91 0.43 5.24
CA PHE A 77 -7.66 -0.56 4.20
C PHE A 77 -6.47 -1.46 4.52
N ARG A 78 -5.73 -1.14 5.58
CA ARG A 78 -4.67 -1.95 6.20
C ARG A 78 -3.50 -2.23 5.28
N ARG A 79 -3.19 -1.30 4.40
CA ARG A 79 -1.95 -1.28 3.61
C ARG A 79 -0.99 -0.28 4.23
N ASN A 80 0.31 -0.53 4.09
CA ASN A 80 1.34 0.29 4.72
C ASN A 80 1.49 1.66 4.07
N ILE A 81 1.58 1.70 2.74
CA ILE A 81 1.84 2.94 1.98
C ILE A 81 0.63 3.26 1.13
N ILE A 82 0.05 4.43 1.35
CA ILE A 82 -1.03 4.94 0.51
C ILE A 82 -0.43 5.94 -0.45
N THR A 83 -0.59 5.67 -1.75
CA THR A 83 0.00 6.45 -2.83
C THR A 83 -1.03 7.27 -3.57
N GLU A 84 -0.56 8.29 -4.31
CA GLU A 84 -1.35 8.99 -5.33
C GLU A 84 -0.58 9.08 -6.63
N ASN A 85 -1.29 9.24 -7.74
CA ASN A 85 -0.76 9.53 -9.09
C ASN A 85 0.22 8.48 -9.62
N ILE A 86 0.02 7.21 -9.27
CA ILE A 86 0.80 6.11 -9.85
C ILE A 86 -0.09 4.89 -10.04
N ALA A 87 0.00 4.27 -11.21
CA ALA A 87 -0.71 3.03 -11.53
C ALA A 87 0.08 1.85 -10.96
N LEU A 88 -0.21 1.47 -9.72
CA LEU A 88 0.53 0.42 -9.01
C LEU A 88 0.45 -0.93 -9.71
N ASN A 89 -0.68 -1.28 -10.33
CA ASN A 89 -0.85 -2.57 -10.99
C ASN A 89 0.15 -2.76 -12.15
N ASP A 90 0.58 -1.67 -12.80
CA ASP A 90 1.57 -1.72 -13.87
C ASP A 90 2.98 -2.07 -13.36
N LEU A 91 3.20 -2.02 -12.05
CA LEU A 91 4.48 -2.30 -11.43
C LEU A 91 4.68 -3.78 -11.08
N VAL A 92 3.65 -4.62 -11.20
CA VAL A 92 3.77 -6.06 -10.88
C VAL A 92 4.92 -6.69 -11.68
N GLY A 93 5.82 -7.36 -10.99
CA GLY A 93 7.02 -7.96 -11.56
C GLY A 93 8.18 -7.00 -11.77
N LYS A 94 8.00 -5.72 -11.46
CA LYS A 94 9.02 -4.66 -11.68
C LYS A 94 9.62 -4.19 -10.37
N GLU A 95 10.83 -3.63 -10.49
CA GLU A 95 11.47 -2.88 -9.42
C GLU A 95 11.13 -1.40 -9.55
N PHE A 96 10.97 -0.72 -8.41
CA PHE A 96 10.65 0.70 -8.36
C PHE A 96 11.10 1.29 -7.03
N PHE A 97 11.04 2.62 -6.91
CA PHE A 97 11.47 3.32 -5.72
C PHE A 97 10.31 4.00 -5.00
N VAL A 98 10.32 3.92 -3.68
CA VAL A 98 9.52 4.77 -2.79
C VAL A 98 10.53 5.60 -2.00
N GLY A 99 10.67 6.88 -2.37
CA GLY A 99 11.78 7.69 -1.89
C GLY A 99 13.12 7.07 -2.25
N LYS A 100 13.93 6.78 -1.26
CA LYS A 100 15.24 6.13 -1.42
C LYS A 100 15.19 4.60 -1.33
N VAL A 101 14.04 4.04 -0.97
CA VAL A 101 13.88 2.60 -0.76
C VAL A 101 13.48 1.93 -2.06
N LYS A 102 14.26 0.94 -2.46
CA LYS A 102 13.98 0.14 -3.66
C LYS A 102 13.09 -1.03 -3.28
N LEU A 103 12.00 -1.18 -4.02
CA LEU A 103 11.03 -2.25 -3.84
C LEU A 103 10.92 -3.10 -5.11
N LYS A 104 10.45 -4.33 -4.93
CA LYS A 104 10.00 -5.16 -6.05
C LYS A 104 8.55 -5.57 -5.80
N ALA A 105 7.68 -5.28 -6.76
CA ALA A 105 6.29 -5.71 -6.71
C ALA A 105 6.16 -7.16 -7.15
N HIS A 106 5.62 -8.01 -6.29
CA HIS A 106 5.45 -9.43 -6.59
C HIS A 106 4.06 -9.75 -7.12
N ASP A 107 3.02 -9.30 -6.44
CA ASP A 107 1.63 -9.56 -6.83
C ASP A 107 0.66 -8.56 -6.21
N LEU A 108 -0.60 -8.69 -6.58
CA LEU A 108 -1.66 -7.84 -6.05
C LEU A 108 -2.15 -8.35 -4.70
N CYS A 109 -2.47 -7.43 -3.80
CA CYS A 109 -3.14 -7.76 -2.55
C CYS A 109 -4.58 -8.23 -2.82
N ARG A 110 -5.02 -9.22 -2.08
CA ARG A 110 -6.44 -9.53 -1.98
C ARG A 110 -7.13 -8.50 -1.09
N PRO A 111 -8.39 -8.14 -1.36
CA PRO A 111 -9.13 -7.29 -0.44
C PRO A 111 -9.15 -7.89 0.98
N CYS A 112 -9.08 -7.04 2.01
CA CYS A 112 -9.20 -7.53 3.38
C CYS A 112 -10.60 -8.10 3.64
N LYS A 113 -10.73 -8.91 4.70
CA LYS A 113 -12.00 -9.58 5.03
C LYS A 113 -13.19 -8.61 5.11
N TYR A 114 -12.99 -7.46 5.73
CA TYR A 114 -14.01 -6.42 5.85
C TYR A 114 -14.45 -5.89 4.48
N LEU A 115 -13.50 -5.62 3.59
CA LEU A 115 -13.81 -5.19 2.23
C LEU A 115 -14.48 -6.29 1.43
N GLN A 116 -14.04 -7.55 1.59
CA GLN A 116 -14.66 -8.69 0.93
C GLN A 116 -16.13 -8.84 1.33
N GLU A 117 -16.45 -8.68 2.59
CA GLU A 117 -17.83 -8.75 3.09
C GLU A 117 -18.70 -7.64 2.50
N LYS A 118 -18.21 -6.40 2.48
CA LYS A 118 -18.91 -5.28 1.84
C LYS A 118 -19.10 -5.47 0.34
N LEU A 119 -18.09 -6.00 -0.35
CA LEU A 119 -18.14 -6.26 -1.78
C LEU A 119 -19.21 -7.31 -2.11
N LYS A 120 -19.31 -8.38 -1.33
CA LYS A 120 -20.31 -9.44 -1.51
C LYS A 120 -21.74 -8.91 -1.37
N GLN A 121 -21.98 -8.03 -0.41
CA GLN A 121 -23.29 -7.46 -0.15
C GLN A 121 -23.81 -6.58 -1.29
N ARG A 122 -22.95 -6.08 -2.18
CA ARG A 122 -23.29 -5.10 -3.21
C ARG A 122 -22.92 -5.51 -4.63
N ASN A 123 -22.47 -6.73 -4.88
CA ASN A 123 -22.04 -7.24 -6.21
C ASN A 123 -20.93 -6.45 -6.89
N PHE A 124 -20.05 -5.79 -6.13
CA PHE A 124 -18.93 -5.02 -6.67
C PHE A 124 -17.66 -5.85 -6.90
N VAL A 125 -17.73 -7.14 -6.79
CA VAL A 125 -16.61 -8.03 -6.47
C VAL A 125 -15.49 -8.04 -7.51
N LYS A 126 -15.82 -8.05 -8.81
CA LYS A 126 -14.83 -8.29 -9.86
C LYS A 126 -13.87 -7.13 -10.07
N GLU A 127 -14.36 -5.91 -10.09
CA GLU A 127 -13.52 -4.73 -10.36
C GLU A 127 -12.55 -4.43 -9.21
N PHE A 128 -12.98 -4.68 -7.98
CA PHE A 128 -12.19 -4.31 -6.80
C PHE A 128 -11.11 -5.34 -6.44
N PHE A 129 -11.22 -6.59 -6.91
CA PHE A 129 -10.17 -7.59 -6.69
C PHE A 129 -8.81 -7.16 -7.25
N HIS A 130 -8.79 -6.37 -8.31
CA HIS A 130 -7.56 -5.86 -8.92
C HIS A 130 -7.14 -4.48 -8.37
N LYS A 131 -7.86 -3.95 -7.36
CA LYS A 131 -7.62 -2.62 -6.80
C LYS A 131 -7.19 -2.65 -5.33
N GLY A 132 -6.87 -3.81 -4.81
CA GLY A 132 -6.49 -4.00 -3.40
C GLY A 132 -5.06 -3.61 -3.05
N GLY A 133 -4.26 -3.22 -4.03
CA GLY A 133 -2.88 -2.79 -3.85
C GLY A 133 -1.83 -3.85 -4.18
N LEU A 134 -0.58 -3.54 -3.88
CA LEU A 134 0.58 -4.38 -4.16
C LEU A 134 1.16 -5.02 -2.91
N ARG A 135 1.65 -6.25 -3.06
CA ARG A 135 2.56 -6.91 -2.11
C ARG A 135 3.98 -6.83 -2.65
N CYS A 136 4.88 -6.31 -1.84
CA CYS A 136 6.24 -6.02 -2.29
C CYS A 136 7.31 -6.55 -1.36
N GLU A 137 8.50 -6.70 -1.94
CA GLU A 137 9.76 -7.01 -1.28
C GLU A 137 10.57 -5.73 -1.13
N ILE A 138 11.26 -5.57 0.00
CA ILE A 138 12.19 -4.47 0.23
C ILE A 138 13.58 -4.91 -0.21
N LEU A 139 14.09 -4.27 -1.27
CA LEU A 139 15.40 -4.59 -1.85
C LEU A 139 16.53 -3.76 -1.27
N SER A 140 16.23 -2.59 -0.71
CA SER A 140 17.22 -1.75 -0.02
C SER A 140 16.61 -1.11 1.22
N SER A 141 17.40 -1.02 2.30
CA SER A 141 16.97 -0.42 3.55
C SER A 141 16.99 1.10 3.47
N GLY A 142 16.09 1.75 4.21
CA GLY A 142 16.01 3.20 4.30
C GLY A 142 14.73 3.66 4.95
N LYS A 143 14.62 4.97 5.17
CA LYS A 143 13.40 5.58 5.68
C LYS A 143 12.48 6.01 4.54
N ILE A 144 11.19 5.80 4.73
CA ILE A 144 10.13 6.30 3.83
C ILE A 144 9.39 7.40 4.57
N PHE A 145 9.17 8.52 3.89
CA PHE A 145 8.50 9.70 4.43
C PHE A 145 7.22 10.00 3.65
N ILE A 146 6.23 10.58 4.32
CA ILE A 146 5.10 11.21 3.63
C ILE A 146 5.66 12.27 2.66
N GLY A 147 5.16 12.29 1.43
CA GLY A 147 5.62 13.19 0.37
C GLY A 147 6.73 12.61 -0.50
N ASP A 148 7.31 11.48 -0.14
CA ASP A 148 8.31 10.81 -0.97
C ASP A 148 7.75 10.45 -2.35
N ALA A 149 8.59 10.57 -3.38
CA ALA A 149 8.24 10.17 -4.74
C ALA A 149 8.13 8.65 -4.86
N VAL A 150 7.16 8.20 -5.64
CA VAL A 150 7.01 6.79 -6.05
C VAL A 150 7.25 6.72 -7.56
N LYS A 151 8.31 6.03 -7.95
CA LYS A 151 8.71 5.98 -9.36
C LYS A 151 9.54 4.76 -9.73
#